data_a137d52d7cadf775cd681a8550b2e6dd
#
_entry.id   a137d52d7cadf775cd681a8550b2e6dd
#
_cell.length_a   1.000
_cell.length_b   1.000
_cell.length_c   1.000
_cell.angle_alpha   90.00
_cell.angle_beta   90.00
_cell.angle_gamma   90.00
#
_symmetry.space_group_name_H-M   'P 1'
#
loop_
_entity.id
_entity.type
_entity.pdbx_description
1 polymer ?
#
loop_
_entity_poly.entity_id
_entity_poly.type
_entity_poly.pdbx_seq_one_letter_code
_entity_poly.pdbx_strand_id
1 'polypeptide(L)'
;MSAEPIQLLVLSEAGKLIWSDSTYLPVRDSISSGVIDVPVSRIGIGAARIAVTRPGLRDTTDAGVFVAFGENLPVAAFDEMLNFLRYFAAPHRLDRLREVPEELRAEEWATFVRETDDQPATPAHESLLAYFDRLVVANGRYREEAGPGWMSDRGRVFITLGEPDEVIEPLDNDFRRDRQMLWTYRNLNAQILFMDRTGTGLWRMHPSSASRFEAEFRRRLK
;
A
#
# COMPACT_ATOMS: atom_id res chain seq x y z
N MET A 1 20.16 27.56 30.87
CA MET A 1 19.04 27.48 29.91
C MET A 1 17.98 26.63 30.60
N SER A 2 16.79 27.17 30.76
CA SER A 2 15.64 26.39 31.27
C SER A 2 15.17 25.43 30.20
N ALA A 3 14.69 24.25 30.58
CA ALA A 3 14.11 23.27 29.68
C ALA A 3 12.82 22.75 30.30
N GLU A 4 11.77 22.60 29.51
CA GLU A 4 10.49 22.07 29.97
C GLU A 4 10.33 20.62 29.54
N PRO A 5 9.95 19.73 30.47
CA PRO A 5 9.67 18.32 30.16
C PRO A 5 8.35 18.22 29.39
N ILE A 6 8.36 17.41 28.34
CA ILE A 6 7.17 16.99 27.62
C ILE A 6 7.15 15.47 27.48
N GLN A 7 5.96 14.91 27.40
CA GLN A 7 5.75 13.51 27.13
C GLN A 7 5.00 13.38 25.80
N LEU A 8 5.55 12.54 24.94
CA LEU A 8 4.90 12.09 23.72
C LEU A 8 4.20 10.76 23.96
N LEU A 9 2.99 10.66 23.47
CA LEU A 9 2.20 9.45 23.48
C LEU A 9 1.77 9.15 22.05
N VAL A 10 2.00 7.95 21.59
CA VAL A 10 1.40 7.45 20.35
C VAL A 10 0.28 6.50 20.75
N LEU A 11 -0.91 6.86 20.33
CA LEU A 11 -2.13 6.13 20.63
C LEU A 11 -2.66 5.48 19.35
N SER A 12 -3.20 4.28 19.48
CA SER A 12 -3.92 3.60 18.41
C SER A 12 -5.20 4.34 18.02
N GLU A 13 -5.85 3.91 16.95
CA GLU A 13 -7.17 4.40 16.54
C GLU A 13 -8.20 4.25 17.67
N ALA A 14 -8.14 3.15 18.43
CA ALA A 14 -8.97 2.91 19.62
C ALA A 14 -8.54 3.69 20.87
N GLY A 15 -7.49 4.52 20.79
CA GLY A 15 -7.00 5.31 21.91
C GLY A 15 -6.07 4.57 22.89
N LYS A 16 -5.62 3.36 22.54
CA LYS A 16 -4.68 2.59 23.36
C LYS A 16 -3.24 3.06 23.13
N LEU A 17 -2.44 3.12 24.21
CA LEU A 17 -1.04 3.51 24.13
C LEU A 17 -0.22 2.46 23.37
N ILE A 18 0.39 2.86 22.25
CA ILE A 18 1.30 2.04 21.42
C ILE A 18 2.75 2.29 21.85
N TRP A 19 3.10 3.56 22.02
CA TRP A 19 4.46 3.98 22.33
C TRP A 19 4.47 5.29 23.08
N SER A 20 5.48 5.51 23.91
CA SER A 20 5.68 6.78 24.60
C SER A 20 7.17 7.09 24.75
N ASP A 21 7.48 8.37 24.76
CA ASP A 21 8.80 8.91 25.03
C ASP A 21 8.67 10.21 25.80
N SER A 22 9.76 10.64 26.44
CA SER A 22 9.83 11.89 27.18
C SER A 22 11.09 12.64 26.78
N THR A 23 10.94 13.92 26.52
CA THR A 23 12.05 14.79 26.15
C THR A 23 11.92 16.15 26.79
N TYR A 24 12.98 16.97 26.68
CA TYR A 24 13.00 18.33 27.16
C TYR A 24 13.11 19.31 26.00
N LEU A 25 12.21 20.28 25.95
CA LEU A 25 12.28 21.35 24.96
C LEU A 25 13.07 22.55 25.52
N PRO A 26 14.04 23.08 24.76
CA PRO A 26 14.74 24.28 25.15
C PRO A 26 13.80 25.48 25.15
N VAL A 27 13.88 26.29 26.19
CA VAL A 27 13.12 27.55 26.31
C VAL A 27 13.95 28.70 25.81
N ARG A 28 13.44 29.47 24.83
CA ARG A 28 13.98 30.71 24.32
C ARG A 28 12.88 31.78 24.33
N ASP A 29 13.15 32.92 24.90
CA ASP A 29 12.21 34.07 24.94
C ASP A 29 10.78 33.67 25.38
N SER A 30 10.70 32.85 26.43
CA SER A 30 9.44 32.30 26.97
C SER A 30 8.68 31.32 26.04
N ILE A 31 9.33 30.89 24.98
CA ILE A 31 8.77 29.89 24.03
C ILE A 31 9.64 28.64 24.08
N SER A 32 8.98 27.48 24.23
CA SER A 32 9.61 26.17 24.09
C SER A 32 9.35 25.62 22.70
N SER A 33 10.39 25.30 21.94
CA SER A 33 10.26 24.72 20.61
C SER A 33 11.34 23.70 20.34
N GLY A 34 11.02 22.70 19.54
CA GLY A 34 11.94 21.65 19.14
C GLY A 34 11.33 20.70 18.12
N VAL A 35 12.17 19.83 17.58
CA VAL A 35 11.76 18.72 16.69
C VAL A 35 11.89 17.43 17.48
N ILE A 36 10.90 16.56 17.35
CA ILE A 36 10.87 15.27 18.01
C ILE A 36 10.64 14.23 16.94
N ASP A 37 11.58 13.30 16.83
CA ASP A 37 11.50 12.20 15.88
C ASP A 37 10.69 11.05 16.50
N VAL A 38 9.59 10.71 15.86
CA VAL A 38 8.78 9.55 16.24
C VAL A 38 9.12 8.38 15.31
N PRO A 39 9.66 7.27 15.82
CA PRO A 39 10.06 6.15 14.97
C PRO A 39 8.83 5.46 14.37
N VAL A 40 8.64 5.59 13.07
CA VAL A 40 7.50 5.03 12.31
C VAL A 40 7.38 3.52 12.52
N SER A 41 8.51 2.81 12.68
CA SER A 41 8.55 1.37 12.99
C SER A 41 7.85 0.99 14.30
N ARG A 42 7.65 1.95 15.21
CA ARG A 42 6.92 1.74 16.47
C ARG A 42 5.42 2.02 16.36
N ILE A 43 5.03 2.84 15.36
CA ILE A 43 3.62 3.16 15.14
C ILE A 43 2.92 2.02 14.39
N GLY A 44 3.65 1.36 13.49
CA GLY A 44 3.04 0.40 12.55
C GLY A 44 2.31 1.11 11.42
N ILE A 45 1.52 0.36 10.67
CA ILE A 45 0.71 0.89 9.59
C ILE A 45 -0.73 1.05 10.06
N GLY A 46 -1.37 2.13 9.61
CA GLY A 46 -2.74 2.47 9.95
C GLY A 46 -2.89 3.83 10.59
N ALA A 47 -4.07 4.13 11.10
CA ALA A 47 -4.35 5.36 11.80
C ALA A 47 -3.77 5.32 13.22
N ALA A 48 -3.12 6.41 13.59
CA ALA A 48 -2.63 6.64 14.95
C ALA A 48 -2.83 8.09 15.35
N ARG A 49 -2.71 8.38 16.63
CA ARG A 49 -2.77 9.73 17.17
C ARG A 49 -1.52 10.00 17.98
N ILE A 50 -0.81 11.05 17.63
CA ILE A 50 0.33 11.54 18.40
C ILE A 50 -0.18 12.62 19.34
N ALA A 51 -0.08 12.38 20.65
CA ALA A 51 -0.44 13.32 21.68
C ALA A 51 0.81 13.84 22.41
N VAL A 52 0.83 15.13 22.67
CA VAL A 52 1.87 15.81 23.43
C VAL A 52 1.25 16.33 24.73
N THR A 53 1.83 15.97 25.86
CA THR A 53 1.37 16.43 27.17
C THR A 53 2.54 16.91 28.01
N ARG A 54 2.26 17.81 28.95
CA ARG A 54 3.22 18.23 29.97
C ARG A 54 2.94 17.48 31.27
N PRO A 55 3.95 16.82 31.87
CA PRO A 55 3.76 16.14 33.14
C PRO A 55 3.19 17.09 34.21
N GLY A 56 2.11 16.68 34.87
CA GLY A 56 1.45 17.48 35.92
C GLY A 56 0.43 18.52 35.42
N LEU A 57 0.26 18.69 34.13
CA LEU A 57 -0.78 19.56 33.54
C LEU A 57 -1.82 18.69 32.82
N ARG A 58 -3.08 19.14 32.81
CA ARG A 58 -4.17 18.48 32.05
C ARG A 58 -4.22 18.89 30.58
N ASP A 59 -3.22 19.65 30.16
CA ASP A 59 -3.16 20.18 28.81
C ASP A 59 -2.52 19.17 27.87
N THR A 60 -3.28 18.71 26.90
CA THR A 60 -2.84 17.75 25.90
C THR A 60 -3.25 18.24 24.53
N THR A 61 -2.29 18.28 23.60
CA THR A 61 -2.56 18.55 22.20
C THR A 61 -2.27 17.30 21.42
N ASP A 62 -3.16 16.95 20.47
CA ASP A 62 -3.00 15.76 19.64
C ASP A 62 -3.20 16.05 18.16
N ALA A 63 -2.59 15.20 17.33
CA ALA A 63 -2.73 15.20 15.90
C ALA A 63 -2.91 13.77 15.40
N GLY A 64 -3.86 13.58 14.51
CA GLY A 64 -4.02 12.33 13.78
C GLY A 64 -2.90 12.16 12.75
N VAL A 65 -2.34 10.96 12.67
CA VAL A 65 -1.37 10.57 11.66
C VAL A 65 -1.83 9.27 11.02
N PHE A 66 -1.54 9.11 9.75
CA PHE A 66 -1.77 7.86 9.04
C PHE A 66 -0.46 7.37 8.44
N VAL A 67 -0.03 6.17 8.85
CA VAL A 67 1.17 5.54 8.32
C VAL A 67 0.76 4.60 7.21
N ALA A 68 1.15 4.93 5.97
CA ALA A 68 0.83 4.17 4.77
C ALA A 68 2.07 3.98 3.89
N PHE A 69 1.98 3.08 2.92
CA PHE A 69 2.95 2.97 1.84
C PHE A 69 2.54 3.88 0.68
N GLY A 70 3.38 4.87 0.38
CA GLY A 70 3.22 5.78 -0.76
C GLY A 70 2.27 6.95 -0.52
N GLU A 71 2.65 8.10 -1.04
CA GLU A 71 1.95 9.38 -0.84
C GLU A 71 0.65 9.51 -1.64
N ASN A 72 0.42 8.61 -2.63
CA ASN A 72 -0.61 8.77 -3.64
C ASN A 72 -1.78 7.77 -3.56
N LEU A 73 -1.82 6.93 -2.52
CA LEU A 73 -2.95 6.02 -2.32
C LEU A 73 -3.90 6.61 -1.27
N PRO A 74 -5.18 6.78 -1.61
CA PRO A 74 -6.18 7.22 -0.65
C PRO A 74 -6.49 6.09 0.33
N VAL A 75 -5.65 5.92 1.34
CA VAL A 75 -5.84 4.89 2.37
C VAL A 75 -6.32 5.58 3.64
N ALA A 76 -7.51 5.25 4.08
CA ALA A 76 -8.12 5.80 5.28
C ALA A 76 -8.17 4.78 6.45
N ALA A 77 -7.95 3.49 6.17
CA ALA A 77 -8.06 2.45 7.17
C ALA A 77 -7.08 1.29 6.91
N PHE A 78 -6.69 0.57 7.95
CA PHE A 78 -5.79 -0.58 7.88
C PHE A 78 -6.32 -1.69 6.95
N ASP A 79 -7.60 -2.03 7.04
CA ASP A 79 -8.22 -3.04 6.17
C ASP A 79 -8.21 -2.65 4.69
N GLU A 80 -8.36 -1.36 4.41
CA GLU A 80 -8.28 -0.84 3.04
C GLU A 80 -6.87 -1.04 2.47
N MET A 81 -5.84 -0.77 3.28
CA MET A 81 -4.46 -1.03 2.91
C MET A 81 -4.20 -2.52 2.64
N LEU A 82 -4.72 -3.43 3.48
CA LEU A 82 -4.61 -4.87 3.24
C LEU A 82 -5.28 -5.29 1.92
N ASN A 83 -6.35 -4.61 1.52
CA ASN A 83 -6.97 -4.85 0.22
C ASN A 83 -6.05 -4.51 -0.95
N PHE A 84 -5.21 -3.50 -0.82
CA PHE A 84 -4.21 -3.20 -1.84
C PHE A 84 -3.14 -4.28 -1.98
N LEU A 85 -2.84 -5.03 -0.93
CA LEU A 85 -1.83 -6.10 -0.92
C LEU A 85 -2.31 -7.43 -1.52
N ARG A 86 -3.57 -7.53 -1.97
CA ARG A 86 -4.17 -8.78 -2.50
C ARG A 86 -3.43 -9.40 -3.69
N TYR A 87 -2.65 -8.61 -4.43
CA TYR A 87 -1.86 -9.09 -5.57
C TYR A 87 -0.37 -9.25 -5.22
N PHE A 88 0.01 -8.93 -3.98
CA PHE A 88 1.36 -9.05 -3.46
C PHE A 88 1.54 -10.30 -2.59
N ALA A 89 0.65 -10.49 -1.65
CA ALA A 89 0.79 -11.54 -0.63
C ALA A 89 -0.32 -12.59 -0.69
N ALA A 90 0.02 -13.79 -0.27
CA ALA A 90 -0.92 -14.90 -0.17
C ALA A 90 -2.05 -14.58 0.85
N PRO A 91 -3.30 -15.01 0.59
CA PRO A 91 -4.45 -14.67 1.42
C PRO A 91 -4.23 -14.95 2.92
N HIS A 92 -3.66 -16.09 3.28
CA HIS A 92 -3.43 -16.46 4.68
C HIS A 92 -2.52 -15.47 5.44
N ARG A 93 -1.58 -14.79 4.76
CA ARG A 93 -0.74 -13.75 5.38
C ARG A 93 -1.52 -12.47 5.64
N LEU A 94 -2.41 -12.11 4.71
CA LEU A 94 -3.28 -10.93 4.86
C LEU A 94 -4.34 -11.18 5.93
N ASP A 95 -4.87 -12.39 6.03
CA ASP A 95 -5.82 -12.77 7.06
C ASP A 95 -5.17 -12.72 8.45
N ARG A 96 -3.93 -13.21 8.59
CA ARG A 96 -3.15 -13.09 9.83
C ARG A 96 -2.99 -11.63 10.27
N LEU A 97 -2.65 -10.72 9.34
CA LEU A 97 -2.56 -9.27 9.62
C LEU A 97 -3.91 -8.66 10.03
N ARG A 98 -5.01 -9.17 9.46
CA ARG A 98 -6.36 -8.67 9.74
C ARG A 98 -6.88 -9.11 11.10
N GLU A 99 -6.55 -10.33 11.51
CA GLU A 99 -7.03 -10.95 12.74
C GLU A 99 -6.23 -10.55 13.98
N VAL A 100 -5.01 -10.01 13.80
CA VAL A 100 -4.16 -9.62 14.93
C VAL A 100 -4.76 -8.42 15.68
N PRO A 101 -4.74 -8.44 17.03
CA PRO A 101 -5.15 -7.29 17.84
C PRO A 101 -4.37 -6.02 17.46
N GLU A 102 -5.03 -4.87 17.53
CA GLU A 102 -4.48 -3.58 17.10
C GLU A 102 -3.12 -3.26 17.73
N GLU A 103 -2.94 -3.59 19.00
CA GLU A 103 -1.69 -3.38 19.74
C GLU A 103 -0.50 -4.21 19.24
N LEU A 104 -0.77 -5.31 18.53
CA LEU A 104 0.25 -6.21 17.98
C LEU A 104 0.44 -5.99 16.45
N ARG A 105 -0.36 -5.14 15.83
CA ARG A 105 -0.29 -4.89 14.37
C ARG A 105 1.08 -4.44 13.90
N ALA A 106 1.76 -3.59 14.67
CA ALA A 106 3.10 -3.10 14.31
C ALA A 106 4.13 -4.24 14.28
N GLU A 107 4.07 -5.16 15.24
CA GLU A 107 4.97 -6.31 15.31
C GLU A 107 4.67 -7.33 14.21
N GLU A 108 3.39 -7.62 13.99
CA GLU A 108 2.97 -8.52 12.92
C GLU A 108 3.28 -7.95 11.54
N TRP A 109 3.11 -6.63 11.36
CA TRP A 109 3.53 -5.96 10.15
C TRP A 109 5.04 -6.06 9.91
N ALA A 110 5.87 -5.83 10.92
CA ALA A 110 7.32 -5.99 10.82
C ALA A 110 7.71 -7.44 10.46
N THR A 111 6.95 -8.41 10.97
CA THR A 111 7.11 -9.82 10.62
C THR A 111 6.72 -10.08 9.17
N PHE A 112 5.59 -9.56 8.72
CA PHE A 112 5.13 -9.64 7.33
C PHE A 112 6.18 -9.07 6.35
N VAL A 113 6.69 -7.87 6.63
CA VAL A 113 7.71 -7.21 5.80
C VAL A 113 8.96 -8.09 5.70
N ARG A 114 9.47 -8.59 6.82
CA ARG A 114 10.65 -9.46 6.87
C ARG A 114 10.46 -10.78 6.10
N GLU A 115 9.27 -11.40 6.24
CA GLU A 115 8.97 -12.68 5.60
C GLU A 115 8.72 -12.57 4.09
N THR A 116 8.34 -11.39 3.61
CA THR A 116 8.06 -11.14 2.19
C THR A 116 9.20 -10.47 1.44
N ASP A 117 10.26 -10.10 2.15
CA ASP A 117 11.44 -9.46 1.59
C ASP A 117 12.33 -10.47 0.84
N ASP A 118 12.58 -10.21 -0.44
CA ASP A 118 13.45 -11.02 -1.28
C ASP A 118 14.94 -10.65 -1.15
N GLN A 119 15.22 -9.48 -0.57
CA GLN A 119 16.55 -8.90 -0.47
C GLN A 119 16.87 -8.41 0.96
N PRO A 120 16.85 -9.31 1.96
CA PRO A 120 16.97 -8.91 3.38
C PRO A 120 18.31 -8.27 3.74
N ALA A 121 19.26 -8.25 2.81
CA ALA A 121 20.55 -7.58 2.97
C ALA A 121 20.48 -6.06 2.72
N THR A 122 19.40 -5.57 2.11
CA THR A 122 19.18 -4.14 1.87
C THR A 122 18.24 -3.55 2.92
N PRO A 123 18.36 -2.24 3.24
CA PRO A 123 17.50 -1.62 4.25
C PRO A 123 16.07 -1.36 3.77
N ALA A 124 15.83 -1.45 2.46
CA ALA A 124 14.53 -1.21 1.84
C ALA A 124 13.90 -2.52 1.37
N HIS A 125 12.58 -2.60 1.41
CA HIS A 125 11.83 -3.72 0.84
C HIS A 125 11.49 -3.39 -0.63
N GLU A 126 12.44 -3.60 -1.54
CA GLU A 126 12.35 -3.14 -2.93
C GLU A 126 11.16 -3.73 -3.68
N SER A 127 10.85 -5.00 -3.47
CA SER A 127 9.71 -5.64 -4.15
C SER A 127 8.37 -5.07 -3.69
N LEU A 128 8.23 -4.68 -2.43
CA LEU A 128 7.02 -4.04 -1.90
C LEU A 128 6.89 -2.60 -2.42
N LEU A 129 7.98 -1.84 -2.45
CA LEU A 129 7.99 -0.49 -3.02
C LEU A 129 7.62 -0.52 -4.50
N ALA A 130 8.29 -1.37 -5.29
CA ALA A 130 7.97 -1.55 -6.71
C ALA A 130 6.54 -2.03 -6.96
N TYR A 131 5.97 -2.79 -6.04
CA TYR A 131 4.57 -3.19 -6.09
C TYR A 131 3.63 -1.98 -5.92
N PHE A 132 3.85 -1.14 -4.93
CA PHE A 132 3.03 0.05 -4.70
C PHE A 132 3.16 1.07 -5.83
N ASP A 133 4.36 1.25 -6.40
CA ASP A 133 4.55 2.09 -7.58
C ASP A 133 3.70 1.60 -8.76
N ARG A 134 3.71 0.29 -9.02
CA ARG A 134 2.85 -0.28 -10.06
C ARG A 134 1.36 -0.14 -9.74
N LEU A 135 0.97 -0.23 -8.49
CA LEU A 135 -0.43 -0.07 -8.08
C LEU A 135 -0.92 1.36 -8.34
N VAL A 136 -0.10 2.37 -8.01
CA VAL A 136 -0.40 3.79 -8.29
C VAL A 136 -0.53 4.02 -9.80
N VAL A 137 0.42 3.53 -10.59
CA VAL A 137 0.37 3.63 -12.05
C VAL A 137 -0.87 2.94 -12.61
N ALA A 138 -1.16 1.72 -12.16
CA ALA A 138 -2.33 0.96 -12.60
C ALA A 138 -3.64 1.68 -12.28
N ASN A 139 -3.72 2.32 -11.11
CA ASN A 139 -4.91 3.03 -10.66
C ASN A 139 -5.28 4.19 -11.60
N GLY A 140 -4.29 4.93 -12.09
CA GLY A 140 -4.49 6.00 -13.06
C GLY A 140 -4.69 5.49 -14.49
N ARG A 141 -3.76 4.63 -14.96
CA ARG A 141 -3.65 4.22 -16.37
C ARG A 141 -4.77 3.28 -16.84
N TYR A 142 -5.26 2.41 -15.97
CA TYR A 142 -6.25 1.38 -16.34
C TYR A 142 -7.62 1.60 -15.69
N ARG A 143 -7.92 2.84 -15.33
CA ARG A 143 -9.22 3.21 -14.80
C ARG A 143 -10.33 2.92 -15.81
N GLU A 144 -11.41 2.34 -15.35
CA GLU A 144 -12.61 2.03 -16.11
C GLU A 144 -13.82 2.69 -15.46
N GLU A 145 -14.94 2.84 -16.18
CA GLU A 145 -16.17 3.38 -15.58
C GLU A 145 -16.66 2.54 -14.38
N ALA A 146 -16.37 1.24 -14.40
CA ALA A 146 -16.78 0.29 -13.36
C ALA A 146 -15.96 0.39 -12.07
N GLY A 147 -14.84 1.16 -12.05
CA GLY A 147 -14.03 1.26 -10.84
C GLY A 147 -12.58 1.70 -11.06
N PRO A 148 -11.80 1.69 -9.97
CA PRO A 148 -10.40 2.11 -10.00
C PRO A 148 -9.55 1.16 -10.84
N GLY A 149 -8.53 1.71 -11.51
CA GLY A 149 -7.72 0.99 -12.48
C GLY A 149 -6.99 -0.23 -11.91
N TRP A 150 -6.59 -0.19 -10.65
CA TRP A 150 -5.93 -1.31 -9.98
C TRP A 150 -6.83 -2.55 -9.82
N MET A 151 -8.16 -2.39 -9.85
CA MET A 151 -9.14 -3.48 -9.80
C MET A 151 -9.51 -4.03 -11.18
N SER A 152 -9.15 -3.34 -12.27
CA SER A 152 -9.41 -3.82 -13.62
C SER A 152 -8.53 -5.04 -13.96
N ASP A 153 -8.95 -5.85 -14.93
CA ASP A 153 -8.15 -6.99 -15.38
C ASP A 153 -6.77 -6.55 -15.91
N ARG A 154 -6.71 -5.43 -16.64
CA ARG A 154 -5.45 -4.85 -17.10
C ARG A 154 -4.58 -4.38 -15.95
N GLY A 155 -5.17 -3.68 -14.98
CA GLY A 155 -4.46 -3.25 -13.77
C GLY A 155 -3.91 -4.43 -12.98
N ARG A 156 -4.69 -5.48 -12.78
CA ARG A 156 -4.26 -6.71 -12.09
C ARG A 156 -3.06 -7.35 -12.80
N VAL A 157 -3.10 -7.48 -14.13
CA VAL A 157 -1.99 -8.05 -14.91
C VAL A 157 -0.74 -7.17 -14.79
N PHE A 158 -0.89 -5.85 -14.95
CA PHE A 158 0.21 -4.90 -14.84
C PHE A 158 0.86 -4.92 -13.45
N ILE A 159 0.07 -4.91 -12.39
CA ILE A 159 0.60 -4.95 -11.01
C ILE A 159 1.39 -6.24 -10.79
N THR A 160 0.89 -7.37 -11.31
CA THR A 160 1.50 -8.69 -11.12
C THR A 160 2.75 -8.89 -11.97
N LEU A 161 2.67 -8.59 -13.27
CA LEU A 161 3.70 -8.94 -14.25
C LEU A 161 4.62 -7.76 -14.62
N GLY A 162 4.19 -6.53 -14.35
CA GLY A 162 4.88 -5.30 -14.76
C GLY A 162 4.44 -4.83 -16.15
N GLU A 163 5.24 -3.94 -16.73
CA GLU A 163 5.02 -3.42 -18.10
C GLU A 163 5.19 -4.55 -19.11
N PRO A 164 4.26 -4.72 -20.06
CA PRO A 164 4.43 -5.67 -21.16
C PRO A 164 5.53 -5.19 -22.12
N ASP A 165 6.25 -6.14 -22.73
CA ASP A 165 7.26 -5.84 -23.76
C ASP A 165 6.64 -5.27 -25.04
N GLU A 166 5.39 -5.66 -25.32
CA GLU A 166 4.66 -5.23 -26.51
C GLU A 166 3.15 -5.22 -26.24
N VAL A 167 2.49 -4.18 -26.74
CA VAL A 167 1.04 -4.02 -26.71
C VAL A 167 0.54 -3.87 -28.13
N ILE A 168 -0.31 -4.78 -28.57
CA ILE A 168 -1.04 -4.67 -29.85
C ILE A 168 -2.45 -4.22 -29.52
N GLU A 169 -2.75 -2.98 -29.89
CA GLU A 169 -4.07 -2.37 -29.69
C GLU A 169 -4.94 -2.51 -30.94
N PRO A 170 -6.28 -2.53 -30.81
CA PRO A 170 -7.17 -2.50 -31.96
C PRO A 170 -7.01 -1.17 -32.69
N LEU A 171 -7.12 -1.21 -34.03
CA LEU A 171 -7.15 0.00 -34.83
C LEU A 171 -8.41 0.81 -34.49
N ASP A 172 -8.27 2.13 -34.34
CA ASP A 172 -9.36 3.06 -33.99
C ASP A 172 -10.57 3.03 -34.94
N ASN A 173 -10.40 2.50 -36.14
CA ASN A 173 -11.45 2.38 -37.15
C ASN A 173 -12.24 1.07 -37.09
N ASP A 174 -11.95 0.21 -36.12
CA ASP A 174 -12.70 -1.04 -35.99
C ASP A 174 -13.98 -0.80 -35.18
N PHE A 175 -15.07 -0.43 -35.88
CA PHE A 175 -16.43 -0.29 -35.30
C PHE A 175 -17.02 -1.62 -34.82
N ARG A 176 -16.22 -2.67 -34.74
CA ARG A 176 -16.64 -3.95 -34.23
C ARG A 176 -16.77 -3.85 -32.71
N ARG A 177 -17.86 -4.39 -32.18
CA ARG A 177 -18.13 -4.43 -30.74
C ARG A 177 -17.08 -5.24 -29.96
N ASP A 178 -16.40 -6.19 -30.60
CA ASP A 178 -15.42 -7.07 -29.97
C ASP A 178 -13.99 -6.56 -30.24
N ARG A 179 -13.56 -5.51 -29.52
CA ARG A 179 -12.18 -5.03 -29.59
C ARG A 179 -11.25 -5.97 -28.80
N GLN A 180 -10.08 -6.25 -29.35
CA GLN A 180 -9.08 -7.12 -28.74
C GLN A 180 -7.77 -6.38 -28.52
N MET A 181 -7.13 -6.59 -27.39
CA MET A 181 -5.82 -6.05 -27.05
C MET A 181 -4.93 -7.20 -26.60
N LEU A 182 -3.73 -7.30 -27.15
CA LEU A 182 -2.78 -8.36 -26.81
C LEU A 182 -1.55 -7.76 -26.13
N TRP A 183 -1.24 -8.24 -24.93
CA TRP A 183 -0.03 -7.91 -24.21
C TRP A 183 0.95 -9.08 -24.27
N THR A 184 2.20 -8.82 -24.64
CA THR A 184 3.25 -9.83 -24.76
C THR A 184 4.31 -9.60 -23.70
N TYR A 185 4.66 -10.68 -22.97
CA TYR A 185 5.74 -10.75 -21.98
C TYR A 185 6.77 -11.78 -22.45
N ARG A 186 7.85 -11.32 -23.09
CA ARG A 186 8.85 -12.19 -23.76
C ARG A 186 9.62 -13.05 -22.76
N ASN A 187 10.04 -12.45 -21.64
CA ASN A 187 10.76 -13.14 -20.55
C ASN A 187 9.94 -14.24 -19.87
N LEU A 188 8.62 -14.15 -19.92
CA LEU A 188 7.68 -15.17 -19.39
C LEU A 188 7.15 -16.09 -20.48
N ASN A 189 7.52 -15.83 -21.74
CA ASN A 189 6.90 -16.47 -22.90
C ASN A 189 5.37 -16.49 -22.80
N ALA A 190 4.77 -15.38 -22.40
CA ALA A 190 3.36 -15.25 -22.12
C ALA A 190 2.70 -14.17 -22.97
N GLN A 191 1.48 -14.45 -23.40
CA GLN A 191 0.62 -13.50 -24.07
C GLN A 191 -0.71 -13.44 -23.31
N ILE A 192 -1.16 -12.22 -23.01
CA ILE A 192 -2.42 -11.96 -22.32
C ILE A 192 -3.34 -11.21 -23.28
N LEU A 193 -4.43 -11.85 -23.63
CA LEU A 193 -5.47 -11.29 -24.47
C LEU A 193 -6.57 -10.67 -23.62
N PHE A 194 -6.90 -9.42 -23.92
CA PHE A 194 -8.04 -8.71 -23.35
C PHE A 194 -9.08 -8.44 -24.44
N MET A 195 -10.35 -8.44 -24.03
CA MET A 195 -11.49 -8.15 -24.91
C MET A 195 -12.38 -7.06 -24.30
N ASP A 196 -12.76 -6.09 -25.11
CA ASP A 196 -13.84 -5.15 -24.82
C ASP A 196 -15.01 -5.44 -25.76
N ARG A 197 -15.99 -6.19 -25.24
CA ARG A 197 -17.16 -6.63 -26.01
C ARG A 197 -18.18 -5.53 -26.25
N THR A 198 -18.12 -4.50 -25.45
CA THR A 198 -19.10 -3.40 -25.46
C THR A 198 -18.62 -2.17 -26.22
N GLY A 199 -17.32 -2.05 -26.45
CA GLY A 199 -16.69 -0.86 -27.00
C GLY A 199 -16.63 0.31 -26.04
N THR A 200 -16.92 0.09 -24.74
CA THR A 200 -16.96 1.14 -23.69
C THR A 200 -15.65 1.29 -22.93
N GLY A 201 -14.61 0.55 -23.30
CA GLY A 201 -13.34 0.56 -22.58
C GLY A 201 -13.31 -0.42 -21.40
N LEU A 202 -14.33 -1.27 -21.26
CA LEU A 202 -14.39 -2.30 -20.24
C LEU A 202 -13.63 -3.56 -20.71
N TRP A 203 -12.34 -3.59 -20.42
CA TRP A 203 -11.45 -4.66 -20.85
C TRP A 203 -11.47 -5.84 -19.89
N ARG A 204 -11.80 -7.02 -20.40
CA ARG A 204 -11.79 -8.28 -19.63
C ARG A 204 -10.76 -9.23 -20.20
N MET A 205 -10.02 -9.90 -19.31
CA MET A 205 -9.08 -10.94 -19.71
C MET A 205 -9.82 -12.07 -20.40
N HIS A 206 -9.34 -12.48 -21.58
CA HIS A 206 -9.91 -13.62 -22.28
C HIS A 206 -9.64 -14.93 -21.53
N PRO A 207 -10.60 -15.85 -21.45
CA PRO A 207 -10.43 -17.12 -20.72
C PRO A 207 -9.20 -17.94 -21.14
N SER A 208 -8.80 -17.89 -22.42
CA SER A 208 -7.59 -18.58 -22.90
C SER A 208 -6.30 -18.11 -22.22
N SER A 209 -6.26 -16.85 -21.76
CA SER A 209 -5.11 -16.29 -21.06
C SER A 209 -5.18 -16.47 -19.54
N ALA A 210 -6.37 -16.68 -19.00
CA ALA A 210 -6.62 -16.69 -17.57
C ALA A 210 -5.81 -17.78 -16.83
N SER A 211 -5.81 -19.00 -17.32
CA SER A 211 -5.10 -20.12 -16.67
C SER A 211 -3.60 -19.88 -16.55
N ARG A 212 -3.00 -19.34 -17.61
CA ARG A 212 -1.57 -19.01 -17.63
C ARG A 212 -1.24 -17.84 -16.71
N PHE A 213 -2.06 -16.79 -16.75
CA PHE A 213 -1.91 -15.67 -15.84
C PHE A 213 -2.04 -16.11 -14.38
N GLU A 214 -3.05 -16.91 -14.04
CA GLU A 214 -3.24 -17.39 -12.66
C GLU A 214 -2.07 -18.25 -12.16
N ALA A 215 -1.44 -19.03 -13.04
CA ALA A 215 -0.25 -19.79 -12.69
C ALA A 215 0.93 -18.86 -12.34
N GLU A 216 1.17 -17.82 -13.16
CA GLU A 216 2.20 -16.83 -12.89
C GLU A 216 1.89 -15.97 -11.65
N PHE A 217 0.63 -15.59 -11.48
CA PHE A 217 0.17 -14.85 -10.32
C PHE A 217 0.46 -15.60 -9.01
N ARG A 218 0.03 -16.88 -8.92
CA ARG A 218 0.26 -17.71 -7.72
C ARG A 218 1.74 -17.89 -7.40
N ARG A 219 2.59 -18.01 -8.43
CA ARG A 219 4.04 -18.14 -8.25
C ARG A 219 4.69 -16.89 -7.65
N ARG A 220 4.09 -15.71 -7.87
CA ARG A 220 4.61 -14.42 -7.44
C ARG A 220 4.05 -13.95 -6.10
N LEU A 221 3.00 -14.56 -5.59
CA LEU A 221 2.48 -14.26 -4.26
C LEU A 221 3.52 -14.60 -3.19
N LYS A 222 3.73 -13.64 -2.29
CA LYS A 222 4.64 -13.75 -1.15
C LYS A 222 4.03 -14.47 0.05
#